data_7fb468c43d4c9f2d10374877117b6f34
#
_entry.id   7fb468c43d4c9f2d10374877117b6f34
#
_cell.length_a   1.000
_cell.length_b   1.000
_cell.length_c   1.000
_cell.angle_alpha   90.00
_cell.angle_beta   90.00
_cell.angle_gamma   90.00
#
_symmetry.space_group_name_H-M   'P 1'
#
loop_
_entity.id
_entity.type
_entity.pdbx_description
1 polymer ?
#
loop_
_entity_poly.entity_id
_entity_poly.type
_entity_poly.pdbx_seq_one_letter_code
_entity_poly.pdbx_strand_id
1 'polypeptide(L)'
;QGEAGIGLFLLDANSDGVARQWLPTMDQARKQAALQLRDVSVPGTDLMGEAGQAWPALSTVLDLAAVALAAEQVGGCQQLLDMTVEYTGERVQFNRTIASFQAVKHKAADMMLQTEVARSAIYYAACVAQETLEGGPLAGELAEASSVAKSYCSDAYFAVAGDSLQLFGGVGFTWEYDVHLYFKRAKSSEHMLGNGSVHRERLAATLLD
;
A
#
# COMPACT_ATOMS: atom_id res chain seq x y z
N GLN A 1 15.32 -22.36 -1.62
CA GLN A 1 14.93 -22.42 -0.21
C GLN A 1 15.61 -23.63 0.42
N GLY A 2 16.50 -23.41 1.30
CA GLY A 2 17.25 -24.41 2.04
C GLY A 2 18.25 -23.70 2.95
N GLU A 3 19.15 -24.44 3.56
CA GLU A 3 20.21 -23.94 4.41
C GLU A 3 21.16 -22.94 3.72
N ALA A 4 21.10 -22.85 2.38
CA ALA A 4 21.94 -21.97 1.57
C ALA A 4 21.41 -20.51 1.44
N GLY A 5 20.23 -20.20 2.01
CA GLY A 5 19.68 -18.84 1.95
C GLY A 5 19.05 -18.46 0.60
N ILE A 6 18.87 -17.15 0.37
CA ILE A 6 18.21 -16.57 -0.81
C ILE A 6 19.26 -15.96 -1.74
N GLY A 7 19.20 -16.30 -3.04
CA GLY A 7 19.94 -15.65 -4.12
C GLY A 7 19.03 -14.78 -4.97
N LEU A 8 19.56 -13.69 -5.52
CA LEU A 8 18.87 -12.84 -6.50
C LEU A 8 19.55 -12.96 -7.85
N PHE A 9 18.75 -13.10 -8.90
CA PHE A 9 19.22 -13.24 -10.28
C PHE A 9 18.50 -12.27 -11.19
N LEU A 10 19.21 -11.68 -12.12
CA LEU A 10 18.60 -10.98 -13.25
C LEU A 10 18.10 -12.02 -14.26
N LEU A 11 16.86 -11.86 -14.69
CA LEU A 11 16.25 -12.74 -15.69
C LEU A 11 15.55 -11.90 -16.73
N ASP A 12 15.89 -12.12 -18.02
CA ASP A 12 15.12 -11.55 -19.12
C ASP A 12 13.73 -12.22 -19.15
N ALA A 13 12.71 -11.40 -19.05
CA ALA A 13 11.32 -11.86 -19.08
C ALA A 13 10.89 -12.52 -20.41
N ASN A 14 11.71 -12.43 -21.46
CA ASN A 14 11.49 -13.08 -22.75
C ASN A 14 12.33 -14.34 -22.94
N SER A 15 13.07 -14.78 -21.92
CA SER A 15 13.84 -16.03 -21.97
C SER A 15 12.95 -17.24 -22.19
N ASP A 16 13.48 -18.25 -22.84
CA ASP A 16 12.81 -19.55 -22.99
C ASP A 16 12.47 -20.14 -21.61
N GLY A 17 11.28 -20.69 -21.48
CA GLY A 17 10.77 -21.23 -20.22
C GLY A 17 10.09 -20.21 -19.30
N VAL A 18 10.12 -18.92 -19.63
CA VAL A 18 9.40 -17.87 -18.89
C VAL A 18 8.03 -17.66 -19.51
N ALA A 19 6.97 -17.97 -18.77
CA ALA A 19 5.60 -17.69 -19.19
C ALA A 19 4.95 -16.67 -18.25
N ARG A 20 4.19 -15.75 -18.84
CA ARG A 20 3.45 -14.70 -18.13
C ARG A 20 1.97 -14.85 -18.41
N GLN A 21 1.17 -14.93 -17.36
CA GLN A 21 -0.29 -14.99 -17.46
C GLN A 21 -0.89 -13.78 -16.75
N TRP A 22 -1.63 -12.95 -17.48
CA TRP A 22 -2.37 -11.85 -16.89
C TRP A 22 -3.42 -12.37 -15.88
N LEU A 23 -3.52 -11.67 -14.75
CA LEU A 23 -4.50 -11.98 -13.70
C LEU A 23 -5.64 -10.95 -13.73
N PRO A 24 -6.91 -11.40 -13.87
CA PRO A 24 -8.07 -10.54 -13.76
C PRO A 24 -8.30 -10.18 -12.28
N THR A 25 -7.67 -9.10 -11.84
CA THR A 25 -7.78 -8.62 -10.46
C THR A 25 -8.91 -7.60 -10.30
N MET A 26 -9.41 -7.43 -9.07
CA MET A 26 -10.45 -6.46 -8.74
C MET A 26 -9.98 -5.02 -9.02
N ASP A 27 -8.73 -4.70 -8.70
CA ASP A 27 -8.09 -3.43 -9.05
C ASP A 27 -7.53 -3.51 -10.48
N GLN A 28 -8.29 -3.01 -11.43
CA GLN A 28 -7.91 -2.99 -12.84
C GLN A 28 -6.84 -1.93 -13.16
N ALA A 29 -6.63 -0.96 -12.28
CA ALA A 29 -5.64 0.10 -12.46
C ALA A 29 -4.22 -0.38 -12.12
N ARG A 30 -4.06 -1.44 -11.28
CA ARG A 30 -2.79 -2.10 -11.00
C ARG A 30 -2.78 -3.50 -11.60
N LYS A 31 -2.27 -3.60 -12.83
CA LYS A 31 -2.18 -4.88 -13.55
C LYS A 31 -1.19 -5.82 -12.86
N GLN A 32 -1.59 -7.08 -12.74
CA GLN A 32 -0.78 -8.16 -12.16
C GLN A 32 -0.70 -9.34 -13.12
N ALA A 33 0.37 -10.12 -13.00
CA ALA A 33 0.56 -11.33 -13.75
C ALA A 33 1.17 -12.43 -12.88
N ALA A 34 0.79 -13.68 -13.15
CA ALA A 34 1.52 -14.84 -12.65
C ALA A 34 2.71 -15.10 -13.57
N LEU A 35 3.87 -15.38 -12.95
CA LEU A 35 5.07 -15.84 -13.64
C LEU A 35 5.23 -17.33 -13.43
N GLN A 36 5.49 -18.07 -14.51
CA GLN A 36 5.86 -19.48 -14.47
C GLN A 36 7.25 -19.63 -15.07
N LEU A 37 8.13 -20.26 -14.32
CA LEU A 37 9.50 -20.57 -14.74
C LEU A 37 9.61 -22.09 -14.90
N ARG A 38 9.96 -22.57 -16.10
CA ARG A 38 10.13 -23.98 -16.42
C ARG A 38 11.47 -24.18 -17.08
N ASP A 39 12.37 -24.88 -16.41
CA ASP A 39 13.69 -25.22 -16.92
C ASP A 39 14.49 -24.02 -17.45
N VAL A 40 14.31 -22.85 -16.79
CA VAL A 40 15.00 -21.62 -17.16
C VAL A 40 16.42 -21.68 -16.66
N SER A 41 17.38 -21.56 -17.59
CA SER A 41 18.81 -21.47 -17.26
C SER A 41 19.23 -20.02 -17.14
N VAL A 42 19.84 -19.65 -16.01
CA VAL A 42 20.34 -18.30 -15.78
C VAL A 42 21.86 -18.38 -15.60
N PRO A 43 22.65 -17.62 -16.37
CA PRO A 43 24.10 -17.58 -16.22
C PRO A 43 24.50 -17.13 -14.81
N GLY A 44 25.61 -17.68 -14.29
CA GLY A 44 26.14 -17.27 -12.99
C GLY A 44 26.57 -15.80 -12.94
N THR A 45 26.85 -15.18 -14.08
CA THR A 45 27.13 -13.74 -14.22
C THR A 45 25.95 -12.85 -13.90
N ASP A 46 24.73 -13.38 -13.95
CA ASP A 46 23.48 -12.65 -13.68
C ASP A 46 23.07 -12.77 -12.19
N LEU A 47 23.89 -13.43 -11.36
CA LEU A 47 23.75 -13.43 -9.92
C LEU A 47 24.06 -12.03 -9.36
N MET A 48 23.14 -11.48 -8.62
CA MET A 48 23.29 -10.20 -7.92
C MET A 48 23.86 -10.44 -6.53
N GLY A 49 25.11 -10.02 -6.29
CA GLY A 49 25.82 -10.23 -5.04
C GLY A 49 26.32 -11.67 -4.87
N GLU A 50 26.28 -12.20 -3.67
CA GLU A 50 26.73 -13.55 -3.33
C GLU A 50 25.56 -14.53 -3.21
N ALA A 51 25.79 -15.77 -3.64
CA ALA A 51 24.77 -16.82 -3.54
C ALA A 51 24.38 -17.07 -2.09
N GLY A 52 23.06 -17.05 -1.83
CA GLY A 52 22.52 -17.28 -0.49
C GLY A 52 22.57 -16.08 0.46
N GLN A 53 23.15 -14.94 0.08
CA GLN A 53 23.36 -13.77 0.93
C GLN A 53 22.44 -12.57 0.58
N ALA A 54 21.40 -12.77 -0.23
CA ALA A 54 20.59 -11.66 -0.72
C ALA A 54 19.54 -11.14 0.29
N TRP A 55 19.24 -11.89 1.35
CA TRP A 55 18.15 -11.53 2.27
C TRP A 55 18.28 -10.15 2.93
N PRO A 56 19.43 -9.72 3.47
CA PRO A 56 19.55 -8.40 4.08
C PRO A 56 19.20 -7.25 3.12
N ALA A 57 19.75 -7.30 1.90
CA ALA A 57 19.44 -6.30 0.87
C ALA A 57 17.97 -6.37 0.42
N LEU A 58 17.44 -7.57 0.20
CA LEU A 58 16.05 -7.77 -0.18
C LEU A 58 15.09 -7.27 0.92
N SER A 59 15.36 -7.53 2.18
CA SER A 59 14.57 -7.05 3.31
C SER A 59 14.50 -5.52 3.33
N THR A 60 15.64 -4.85 3.16
CA THR A 60 15.69 -3.38 3.06
C THR A 60 14.84 -2.86 1.89
N VAL A 61 14.94 -3.48 0.72
CA VAL A 61 14.13 -3.10 -0.46
C VAL A 61 12.64 -3.29 -0.21
N LEU A 62 12.24 -4.37 0.46
CA LEU A 62 10.84 -4.62 0.81
C LEU A 62 10.30 -3.59 1.81
N ASP A 63 11.11 -3.15 2.77
CA ASP A 63 10.74 -2.10 3.72
C ASP A 63 10.60 -0.74 3.02
N LEU A 64 11.53 -0.38 2.15
CA LEU A 64 11.42 0.84 1.33
C LEU A 64 10.18 0.80 0.42
N ALA A 65 9.89 -0.35 -0.17
CA ALA A 65 8.68 -0.55 -0.99
C ALA A 65 7.39 -0.43 -0.16
N ALA A 66 7.39 -0.89 1.10
CA ALA A 66 6.26 -0.73 2.02
C ALA A 66 6.04 0.75 2.37
N VAL A 67 7.10 1.53 2.60
CA VAL A 67 7.02 3.00 2.79
C VAL A 67 6.43 3.67 1.55
N ALA A 68 6.91 3.34 0.35
CA ALA A 68 6.39 3.91 -0.90
C ALA A 68 4.90 3.57 -1.12
N LEU A 69 4.49 2.33 -0.81
CA LEU A 69 3.10 1.91 -0.89
C LEU A 69 2.21 2.63 0.15
N ALA A 70 2.71 2.85 1.37
CA ALA A 70 1.99 3.61 2.38
C ALA A 70 1.81 5.08 1.96
N ALA A 71 2.78 5.69 1.28
CA ALA A 71 2.64 7.04 0.71
C ALA A 71 1.53 7.10 -0.35
N GLU A 72 1.44 6.12 -1.24
CA GLU A 72 0.33 5.99 -2.20
C GLU A 72 -1.02 5.91 -1.48
N GLN A 73 -1.10 5.12 -0.41
CA GLN A 73 -2.33 4.95 0.37
C GLN A 73 -2.81 6.25 1.01
N VAL A 74 -1.89 7.05 1.56
CA VAL A 74 -2.22 8.38 2.11
C VAL A 74 -2.70 9.34 1.02
N GLY A 75 -2.08 9.31 -0.16
CA GLY A 75 -2.56 10.07 -1.31
C GLY A 75 -3.99 9.69 -1.71
N GLY A 76 -4.30 8.39 -1.67
CA GLY A 76 -5.65 7.88 -1.90
C GLY A 76 -6.66 8.33 -0.83
N CYS A 77 -6.27 8.34 0.47
CA CYS A 77 -7.11 8.87 1.54
C CYS A 77 -7.45 10.33 1.31
N GLN A 78 -6.46 11.16 0.99
CA GLN A 78 -6.65 12.60 0.76
C GLN A 78 -7.60 12.83 -0.41
N GLN A 79 -7.37 12.17 -1.54
CA GLN A 79 -8.22 12.33 -2.72
C GLN A 79 -9.68 11.93 -2.44
N LEU A 80 -9.90 10.84 -1.72
CA LEU A 80 -11.24 10.40 -1.33
C LEU A 80 -11.92 11.40 -0.38
N LEU A 81 -11.18 11.96 0.57
CA LEU A 81 -11.69 12.99 1.47
C LEU A 81 -12.14 14.21 0.67
N ASP A 82 -11.31 14.72 -0.24
CA ASP A 82 -11.61 15.89 -1.06
C ASP A 82 -12.85 15.66 -1.93
N MET A 83 -12.90 14.55 -2.66
CA MET A 83 -14.05 14.15 -3.48
C MET A 83 -15.33 14.02 -2.66
N THR A 84 -15.24 13.46 -1.45
CA THR A 84 -16.39 13.24 -0.58
C THR A 84 -16.93 14.56 -0.02
N VAL A 85 -16.04 15.47 0.38
CA VAL A 85 -16.43 16.80 0.88
C VAL A 85 -17.11 17.61 -0.23
N GLU A 86 -16.53 17.60 -1.44
CA GLU A 86 -17.12 18.26 -2.62
C GLU A 86 -18.51 17.71 -2.93
N TYR A 87 -18.63 16.39 -3.14
CA TYR A 87 -19.90 15.74 -3.46
C TYR A 87 -20.98 16.00 -2.40
N THR A 88 -20.66 15.85 -1.12
CA THR A 88 -21.62 16.05 -0.03
C THR A 88 -22.04 17.52 0.12
N GLY A 89 -21.18 18.47 -0.28
CA GLY A 89 -21.44 19.90 -0.33
C GLY A 89 -22.42 20.29 -1.44
N GLU A 90 -22.47 19.54 -2.52
CA GLU A 90 -23.31 19.79 -3.70
C GLU A 90 -24.62 18.98 -3.70
N ARG A 91 -24.55 17.73 -3.24
CA ARG A 91 -25.69 16.81 -3.28
C ARG A 91 -26.82 17.26 -2.37
N VAL A 92 -28.00 17.50 -2.94
CA VAL A 92 -29.23 17.91 -2.22
C VAL A 92 -30.12 16.71 -1.98
N GLN A 93 -30.50 16.48 -0.73
CA GLN A 93 -31.58 15.58 -0.31
C GLN A 93 -32.34 16.23 0.87
N PHE A 94 -33.64 15.97 0.98
CA PHE A 94 -34.50 16.57 2.01
C PHE A 94 -34.42 18.10 2.02
N ASN A 95 -34.38 18.71 0.84
CA ASN A 95 -34.33 20.16 0.58
C ASN A 95 -33.11 20.90 1.14
N ARG A 96 -32.00 20.18 1.37
CA ARG A 96 -30.69 20.75 1.78
C ARG A 96 -29.54 19.90 1.34
N THR A 97 -28.34 20.47 1.32
CA THR A 97 -27.12 19.69 1.03
C THR A 97 -26.90 18.61 2.09
N ILE A 98 -26.43 17.42 1.67
CA ILE A 98 -26.22 16.31 2.61
C ILE A 98 -25.10 16.61 3.59
N ALA A 99 -24.14 17.48 3.25
CA ALA A 99 -23.12 17.98 4.18
C ALA A 99 -23.70 18.72 5.40
N SER A 100 -24.95 19.19 5.34
CA SER A 100 -25.60 19.87 6.47
C SER A 100 -25.98 18.91 7.60
N PHE A 101 -26.06 17.59 7.33
CA PHE A 101 -26.41 16.60 8.34
C PHE A 101 -25.20 16.28 9.23
N GLN A 102 -25.44 16.20 10.55
CA GLN A 102 -24.40 15.97 11.54
C GLN A 102 -23.66 14.63 11.31
N ALA A 103 -24.38 13.57 10.93
CA ALA A 103 -23.78 12.26 10.65
C ALA A 103 -22.76 12.33 9.49
N VAL A 104 -23.02 13.13 8.44
CA VAL A 104 -22.09 13.34 7.32
C VAL A 104 -20.88 14.13 7.77
N LYS A 105 -21.07 15.20 8.57
CA LYS A 105 -19.99 16.01 9.12
C LYS A 105 -19.04 15.19 9.99
N HIS A 106 -19.59 14.34 10.86
CA HIS A 106 -18.78 13.49 11.74
C HIS A 106 -17.97 12.48 10.94
N LYS A 107 -18.58 11.81 9.93
CA LYS A 107 -17.83 10.91 9.07
C LYS A 107 -16.68 11.62 8.31
N ALA A 108 -16.92 12.80 7.76
CA ALA A 108 -15.89 13.58 7.09
C ALA A 108 -14.76 13.98 8.07
N ALA A 109 -15.09 14.32 9.31
CA ALA A 109 -14.11 14.62 10.36
C ALA A 109 -13.28 13.37 10.74
N ASP A 110 -13.91 12.20 10.86
CA ASP A 110 -13.23 10.94 11.14
C ASP A 110 -12.30 10.54 9.97
N MET A 111 -12.76 10.70 8.72
CA MET A 111 -11.92 10.48 7.52
C MET A 111 -10.71 11.41 7.51
N MET A 112 -10.90 12.70 7.84
CA MET A 112 -9.80 13.67 7.95
C MET A 112 -8.80 13.26 9.04
N LEU A 113 -9.27 12.89 10.23
CA LEU A 113 -8.42 12.45 11.32
C LEU A 113 -7.57 11.25 10.93
N GLN A 114 -8.18 10.22 10.33
CA GLN A 114 -7.46 9.04 9.86
C GLN A 114 -6.39 9.39 8.80
N THR A 115 -6.73 10.29 7.88
CA THR A 115 -5.82 10.75 6.83
C THR A 115 -4.61 11.49 7.42
N GLU A 116 -4.81 12.37 8.40
CA GLU A 116 -3.72 13.15 9.01
C GLU A 116 -2.82 12.29 9.92
N VAL A 117 -3.38 11.32 10.63
CA VAL A 117 -2.57 10.34 11.39
C VAL A 117 -1.74 9.48 10.44
N ALA A 118 -2.34 8.98 9.34
CA ALA A 118 -1.62 8.25 8.31
C ALA A 118 -0.50 9.09 7.67
N ARG A 119 -0.78 10.38 7.41
CA ARG A 119 0.20 11.33 6.89
C ARG A 119 1.39 11.50 7.82
N SER A 120 1.14 11.61 9.11
CA SER A 120 2.21 11.73 10.11
C SER A 120 3.09 10.48 10.15
N ALA A 121 2.49 9.29 10.10
CA ALA A 121 3.20 8.03 10.08
C ALA A 121 4.09 7.88 8.83
N ILE A 122 3.58 8.24 7.64
CA ILE A 122 4.37 8.15 6.41
C ILE A 122 5.48 9.19 6.34
N TYR A 123 5.29 10.40 6.82
CA TYR A 123 6.38 11.39 6.85
C TYR A 123 7.54 10.91 7.71
N TYR A 124 7.26 10.35 8.89
CA TYR A 124 8.31 9.76 9.72
C TYR A 124 9.03 8.61 9.00
N ALA A 125 8.27 7.66 8.45
CA ALA A 125 8.85 6.53 7.72
C ALA A 125 9.67 6.95 6.48
N ALA A 126 9.26 8.03 5.80
CA ALA A 126 10.01 8.58 4.68
C ALA A 126 11.34 9.22 5.12
N CYS A 127 11.38 9.92 6.26
CA CYS A 127 12.62 10.42 6.83
C CYS A 127 13.57 9.26 7.20
N VAL A 128 13.06 8.22 7.85
CA VAL A 128 13.84 7.02 8.19
C VAL A 128 14.36 6.32 6.93
N ALA A 129 13.53 6.22 5.89
CA ALA A 129 13.92 5.63 4.60
C ALA A 129 15.07 6.42 3.94
N GLN A 130 15.01 7.75 3.95
CA GLN A 130 16.08 8.61 3.45
C GLN A 130 17.38 8.40 4.24
N GLU A 131 17.30 8.46 5.56
CA GLU A 131 18.45 8.21 6.45
C GLU A 131 19.07 6.81 6.22
N THR A 132 18.23 5.81 5.96
CA THR A 132 18.72 4.45 5.63
C THR A 132 19.54 4.45 4.34
N LEU A 133 19.10 5.16 3.31
CA LEU A 133 19.81 5.23 2.02
C LEU A 133 21.10 6.05 2.11
N GLU A 134 21.17 7.03 3.00
CA GLU A 134 22.30 7.91 3.21
C GLU A 134 23.28 7.44 4.30
N GLY A 135 22.94 6.36 5.04
CA GLY A 135 23.73 5.86 6.16
C GLY A 135 23.65 6.74 7.40
N GLY A 136 22.54 7.43 7.59
CA GLY A 136 22.31 8.34 8.71
C GLY A 136 21.90 7.63 10.01
N PRO A 137 21.70 8.39 11.10
CA PRO A 137 21.49 7.85 12.45
C PRO A 137 20.20 7.04 12.62
N LEU A 138 19.15 7.27 11.80
CA LEU A 138 17.89 6.55 11.89
C LEU A 138 17.85 5.27 11.01
N ALA A 139 18.93 4.92 10.31
CA ALA A 139 18.95 3.79 9.39
C ALA A 139 18.53 2.45 10.02
N GLY A 140 18.77 2.28 11.33
CA GLY A 140 18.37 1.07 12.08
C GLY A 140 16.87 0.95 12.35
N GLU A 141 16.08 2.02 12.15
CA GLU A 141 14.66 2.07 12.47
C GLU A 141 13.74 1.73 11.27
N LEU A 142 14.30 1.46 10.08
CA LEU A 142 13.52 1.28 8.85
C LEU A 142 12.47 0.16 8.96
N ALA A 143 12.83 -0.96 9.54
CA ALA A 143 11.93 -2.11 9.68
C ALA A 143 10.70 -1.79 10.56
N GLU A 144 10.91 -1.04 11.64
CA GLU A 144 9.85 -0.59 12.54
C GLU A 144 9.01 0.50 11.87
N ALA A 145 9.63 1.58 11.37
CA ALA A 145 8.95 2.69 10.75
C ALA A 145 8.11 2.28 9.54
N SER A 146 8.65 1.40 8.67
CA SER A 146 7.92 0.85 7.52
C SER A 146 6.71 0.04 7.96
N SER A 147 6.83 -0.76 9.02
CA SER A 147 5.74 -1.60 9.52
C SER A 147 4.65 -0.78 10.22
N VAL A 148 5.00 0.27 10.97
CA VAL A 148 4.05 1.23 11.55
C VAL A 148 3.26 1.93 10.44
N ALA A 149 3.96 2.51 9.46
CA ALA A 149 3.33 3.23 8.36
C ALA A 149 2.44 2.30 7.53
N LYS A 150 2.95 1.13 7.09
CA LYS A 150 2.19 0.20 6.24
C LYS A 150 0.95 -0.34 6.95
N SER A 151 1.04 -0.70 8.23
CA SER A 151 -0.13 -1.21 8.96
C SER A 151 -1.21 -0.15 9.10
N TYR A 152 -0.87 1.05 9.57
CA TYR A 152 -1.84 2.10 9.79
C TYR A 152 -2.42 2.67 8.50
N CYS A 153 -1.58 2.99 7.51
CA CYS A 153 -2.04 3.55 6.23
C CYS A 153 -2.95 2.59 5.46
N SER A 154 -2.71 1.27 5.53
CA SER A 154 -3.59 0.28 4.90
C SER A 154 -4.98 0.26 5.53
N ASP A 155 -5.06 0.24 6.85
CA ASP A 155 -6.32 0.21 7.59
C ASP A 155 -7.09 1.53 7.38
N ALA A 156 -6.40 2.67 7.46
CA ALA A 156 -6.98 3.99 7.24
C ALA A 156 -7.52 4.15 5.81
N TYR A 157 -6.74 3.75 4.79
CA TYR A 157 -7.17 3.89 3.41
C TYR A 157 -8.41 3.06 3.11
N PHE A 158 -8.48 1.83 3.61
CA PHE A 158 -9.67 0.99 3.42
C PHE A 158 -10.90 1.55 4.14
N ALA A 159 -10.73 2.06 5.37
CA ALA A 159 -11.81 2.68 6.15
C ALA A 159 -12.33 3.96 5.46
N VAL A 160 -11.42 4.88 5.07
CA VAL A 160 -11.76 6.12 4.36
C VAL A 160 -12.45 5.81 3.03
N ALA A 161 -11.99 4.81 2.28
CA ALA A 161 -12.62 4.40 1.03
C ALA A 161 -14.03 3.83 1.24
N GLY A 162 -14.24 3.07 2.30
CA GLY A 162 -15.55 2.55 2.69
C GLY A 162 -16.52 3.66 3.08
N ASP A 163 -16.08 4.61 3.90
CA ASP A 163 -16.90 5.75 4.32
C ASP A 163 -17.21 6.70 3.15
N SER A 164 -16.25 6.95 2.27
CA SER A 164 -16.46 7.70 1.03
C SER A 164 -17.55 7.03 0.17
N LEU A 165 -17.41 5.75 -0.11
CA LEU A 165 -18.37 4.98 -0.89
C LEU A 165 -19.78 5.01 -0.26
N GLN A 166 -19.87 4.92 1.07
CA GLN A 166 -21.12 5.02 1.81
C GLN A 166 -21.78 6.41 1.67
N LEU A 167 -20.99 7.49 1.70
CA LEU A 167 -21.48 8.87 1.59
C LEU A 167 -21.91 9.22 0.16
N PHE A 168 -21.29 8.63 -0.86
CA PHE A 168 -21.76 8.72 -2.25
C PHE A 168 -23.06 7.91 -2.47
N GLY A 169 -23.26 6.85 -1.70
CA GLY A 169 -24.39 5.94 -1.85
C GLY A 169 -24.37 5.18 -3.19
N GLY A 170 -25.52 4.93 -3.80
CA GLY A 170 -25.62 4.11 -5.02
C GLY A 170 -24.76 4.61 -6.19
N VAL A 171 -24.58 5.92 -6.33
CA VAL A 171 -23.79 6.50 -7.43
C VAL A 171 -22.29 6.24 -7.28
N GLY A 172 -21.80 6.03 -6.06
CA GLY A 172 -20.40 5.69 -5.82
C GLY A 172 -19.95 4.36 -6.43
N PHE A 173 -20.87 3.49 -6.83
CA PHE A 173 -20.59 2.22 -7.52
C PHE A 173 -20.67 2.34 -9.04
N THR A 174 -21.08 3.49 -9.57
CA THR A 174 -21.23 3.72 -11.01
C THR A 174 -19.93 4.24 -11.62
N TRP A 175 -19.80 4.13 -12.95
CA TRP A 175 -18.67 4.68 -13.69
C TRP A 175 -18.69 6.21 -13.85
N GLU A 176 -19.69 6.87 -13.28
CA GLU A 176 -19.79 8.33 -13.24
C GLU A 176 -18.86 8.95 -12.20
N TYR A 177 -18.47 8.15 -11.18
CA TYR A 177 -17.58 8.57 -10.10
C TYR A 177 -16.45 7.57 -9.87
N ASP A 178 -15.26 8.06 -9.61
CA ASP A 178 -14.05 7.24 -9.44
C ASP A 178 -13.91 6.60 -8.05
N VAL A 179 -14.82 6.88 -7.11
CA VAL A 179 -14.75 6.41 -5.72
C VAL A 179 -14.57 4.90 -5.62
N HIS A 180 -15.27 4.12 -6.46
CA HIS A 180 -15.14 2.66 -6.47
C HIS A 180 -13.76 2.18 -6.95
N LEU A 181 -13.04 2.97 -7.75
CA LEU A 181 -11.68 2.65 -8.18
C LEU A 181 -10.72 2.76 -6.99
N TYR A 182 -10.86 3.82 -6.18
CA TYR A 182 -10.10 3.99 -4.94
C TYR A 182 -10.41 2.89 -3.92
N PHE A 183 -11.66 2.49 -3.78
CA PHE A 183 -12.03 1.38 -2.89
C PHE A 183 -11.37 0.05 -3.30
N LYS A 184 -11.37 -0.26 -4.60
CA LYS A 184 -10.70 -1.43 -5.16
C LYS A 184 -9.18 -1.35 -4.96
N ARG A 185 -8.57 -0.16 -5.17
CA ARG A 185 -7.16 0.11 -4.94
C ARG A 185 -6.80 -0.04 -3.46
N ALA A 186 -7.63 0.48 -2.54
CA ALA A 186 -7.42 0.35 -1.11
C ALA A 186 -7.35 -1.13 -0.70
N LYS A 187 -8.31 -1.95 -1.16
CA LYS A 187 -8.32 -3.39 -0.88
C LYS A 187 -7.16 -4.15 -1.49
N SER A 188 -6.77 -3.83 -2.70
CA SER A 188 -5.61 -4.43 -3.37
C SER A 188 -4.30 -4.08 -2.66
N SER A 189 -4.10 -2.80 -2.33
CA SER A 189 -2.87 -2.32 -1.69
C SER A 189 -2.77 -2.74 -0.21
N GLU A 190 -3.88 -3.02 0.46
CA GLU A 190 -3.89 -3.57 1.83
C GLU A 190 -3.08 -4.87 1.90
N HIS A 191 -3.28 -5.77 0.93
CA HIS A 191 -2.62 -7.09 0.92
C HIS A 191 -1.22 -7.07 0.31
N MET A 192 -0.89 -6.08 -0.50
CA MET A 192 0.40 -5.98 -1.14
C MET A 192 1.50 -5.70 -0.10
N LEU A 193 2.60 -6.44 -0.16
CA LEU A 193 3.74 -6.38 0.78
C LEU A 193 3.36 -6.68 2.25
N GLY A 194 2.32 -7.44 2.48
CA GLY A 194 1.79 -7.76 3.81
C GLY A 194 0.66 -6.82 4.23
N ASN A 195 -0.36 -7.39 4.87
CA ASN A 195 -1.46 -6.62 5.44
C ASN A 195 -1.11 -6.06 6.84
N GLY A 196 -2.02 -5.25 7.40
CA GLY A 196 -1.80 -4.63 8.72
C GLY A 196 -1.50 -5.64 9.83
N SER A 197 -2.07 -6.85 9.80
CA SER A 197 -1.80 -7.88 10.81
C SER A 197 -0.37 -8.42 10.71
N VAL A 198 0.13 -8.66 9.50
CA VAL A 198 1.53 -9.11 9.28
C VAL A 198 2.53 -8.08 9.81
N HIS A 199 2.29 -6.81 9.53
CA HIS A 199 3.18 -5.74 10.01
C HIS A 199 3.08 -5.54 11.53
N ARG A 200 1.90 -5.67 12.13
CA ARG A 200 1.74 -5.63 13.60
C ARG A 200 2.43 -6.81 14.29
N GLU A 201 2.38 -8.02 13.72
CA GLU A 201 3.12 -9.18 14.22
C GLU A 201 4.63 -8.95 14.16
N ARG A 202 5.12 -8.38 13.05
CA ARG A 202 6.53 -8.02 12.92
C ARG A 202 6.98 -6.99 13.97
N LEU A 203 6.13 -5.98 14.25
CA LEU A 203 6.39 -5.01 15.33
C LEU A 203 6.38 -5.68 16.71
N ALA A 204 5.43 -6.57 16.97
CA ALA A 204 5.34 -7.28 18.24
C ALA A 204 6.62 -8.12 18.50
N ALA A 205 7.12 -8.81 17.49
CA ALA A 205 8.39 -9.55 17.59
C ALA A 205 9.57 -8.63 17.94
N THR A 206 9.65 -7.44 17.32
CA THR A 206 10.73 -6.47 17.62
C THR A 206 10.65 -5.90 19.06
N LEU A 207 9.44 -5.76 19.61
CA LEU A 207 9.23 -5.16 20.93
C LEU A 207 9.32 -6.16 22.09
N LEU A 208 9.06 -7.45 21.83
CA LEU A 208 8.89 -8.46 22.86
C LEU A 208 10.04 -9.49 22.90
N ASP A 209 10.88 -9.57 21.86
CA ASP A 209 12.08 -10.41 21.77
C ASP A 209 13.35 -9.62 22.12
#